data_224cb4c28e4466d396935ff01e9fcf28
#
_entry.id   224cb4c28e4466d396935ff01e9fcf28
#
_cell.length_a   1.000
_cell.length_b   1.000
_cell.length_c   1.000
_cell.angle_alpha   90.00
_cell.angle_beta   90.00
_cell.angle_gamma   90.00
#
_symmetry.space_group_name_H-M   'P 1'
#
loop_
_entity.id
_entity.type
_entity.pdbx_description
1 polymer ?
#
loop_
_entity_poly.entity_id
_entity_poly.type
_entity_poly.pdbx_seq_one_letter_code
_entity_poly.pdbx_strand_id
1 'polypeptide(L)'
;FGKGYIAYGFKDERLKGLAEVEYSFKKKKEYANEFPIHSLKASYLSDVNQYGQHYLYTSQDNVFLALKRQKDDRIGYQQKAELTYTSEFHSGFAYQLITRLRRDESSRLIPFIRQEEAAGEVPGHTDYVKSIHTSELELKLRYAPNEKFFQTQWNRFPVSLDAPVFSLSHTMAAKNVLGGDYTYHYTEAGFQKRFWFSAFGYTDIILKAGKVWNKVPFPLLIIPNANSSYTIQPESYSLMSAMEFMNDEYASWDVTYYLNGFVFNRIPLLKKLKWREVLSCRGLYGNLSDKNN
;
A
#
# COMPACT_ATOMS: atom_id res chain seq x y z
N PHE A 1 -10.78 -20.68 -5.13
CA PHE A 1 -10.20 -20.35 -3.84
C PHE A 1 -11.09 -19.35 -3.13
N GLY A 2 -11.31 -19.54 -1.82
CA GLY A 2 -12.04 -18.60 -1.00
C GLY A 2 -11.35 -18.42 0.34
N LYS A 3 -11.34 -17.21 0.86
CA LYS A 3 -10.91 -16.92 2.23
C LYS A 3 -11.81 -15.85 2.84
N GLY A 4 -11.86 -15.80 4.16
CA GLY A 4 -12.60 -14.77 4.86
C GLY A 4 -12.36 -14.84 6.35
N TYR A 5 -12.76 -13.78 7.02
CA TYR A 5 -12.83 -13.72 8.47
C TYR A 5 -14.02 -12.86 8.91
N ILE A 6 -14.46 -13.09 10.13
CA ILE A 6 -15.45 -12.28 10.82
C ILE A 6 -14.89 -11.96 12.19
N ALA A 7 -14.98 -10.69 12.60
CA ALA A 7 -14.53 -10.20 13.89
C ALA A 7 -15.56 -9.23 14.45
N TYR A 8 -15.69 -9.17 15.78
CA TYR A 8 -16.52 -8.22 16.46
C TYR A 8 -15.68 -7.33 17.38
N GLY A 9 -15.80 -6.03 17.18
CA GLY A 9 -15.11 -5.04 18.01
C GLY A 9 -15.93 -4.70 19.25
N PHE A 10 -15.52 -5.16 20.42
CA PHE A 10 -16.25 -4.90 21.67
C PHE A 10 -16.26 -3.43 22.09
N LYS A 11 -15.29 -2.63 21.64
CA LYS A 11 -15.19 -1.22 22.01
C LYS A 11 -16.00 -0.30 21.10
N ASP A 12 -16.08 -0.65 19.83
CA ASP A 12 -16.77 0.12 18.79
C ASP A 12 -18.11 -0.52 18.38
N GLU A 13 -18.45 -1.67 18.98
CA GLU A 13 -19.69 -2.44 18.77
C GLU A 13 -19.99 -2.70 17.29
N ARG A 14 -18.93 -2.91 16.48
CA ARG A 14 -19.05 -3.12 15.03
C ARG A 14 -18.63 -4.51 14.62
N LEU A 15 -19.40 -5.08 13.71
CA LEU A 15 -19.03 -6.28 12.98
C LEU A 15 -18.06 -5.91 11.86
N LYS A 16 -16.95 -6.64 11.78
CA LYS A 16 -15.88 -6.48 10.79
C LYS A 16 -15.67 -7.79 10.07
N GLY A 17 -15.21 -7.73 8.84
CA GLY A 17 -14.94 -8.96 8.11
C GLY A 17 -14.44 -8.74 6.70
N LEU A 18 -13.88 -9.81 6.17
CA LEU A 18 -13.47 -9.97 4.78
C LEU A 18 -14.10 -11.23 4.22
N ALA A 19 -14.63 -11.13 3.02
CA ALA A 19 -14.97 -12.27 2.18
C ALA A 19 -14.28 -12.11 0.83
N GLU A 20 -13.56 -13.13 0.38
CA GLU A 20 -12.84 -13.12 -0.88
C GLU A 20 -13.04 -14.45 -1.60
N VAL A 21 -13.38 -14.39 -2.88
CA VAL A 21 -13.51 -15.54 -3.77
C VAL A 21 -12.69 -15.27 -5.03
N GLU A 22 -11.85 -16.23 -5.42
CA GLU A 22 -11.03 -16.15 -6.61
C GLU A 22 -11.29 -17.35 -7.52
N TYR A 23 -11.61 -17.05 -8.77
CA TYR A 23 -11.76 -18.02 -9.84
C TYR A 23 -10.58 -17.96 -10.80
N SER A 24 -9.91 -19.10 -11.03
CA SER A 24 -8.81 -19.21 -11.99
C SER A 24 -9.31 -19.77 -13.31
N PHE A 25 -8.99 -19.08 -14.41
CA PHE A 25 -9.33 -19.51 -15.77
C PHE A 25 -8.40 -20.59 -16.30
N LYS A 26 -7.23 -20.79 -15.67
CA LYS A 26 -6.28 -21.86 -16.04
C LYS A 26 -6.46 -23.07 -15.15
N LYS A 27 -6.34 -24.26 -15.75
CA LYS A 27 -6.24 -25.51 -15.00
C LYS A 27 -4.93 -25.50 -14.23
N LYS A 28 -5.02 -25.46 -12.92
CA LYS A 28 -3.86 -25.52 -12.02
C LYS A 28 -3.53 -26.97 -11.75
N LYS A 29 -2.24 -27.33 -11.78
CA LYS A 29 -1.80 -28.72 -11.56
C LYS A 29 -1.62 -29.05 -10.08
N GLU A 30 -0.99 -28.13 -9.33
CA GLU A 30 -0.61 -28.39 -7.93
C GLU A 30 -0.97 -27.24 -6.96
N TYR A 31 -0.87 -25.96 -7.41
CA TYR A 31 -0.97 -24.81 -6.52
C TYR A 31 -2.08 -23.84 -6.92
N ALA A 32 -2.70 -23.23 -5.92
CA ALA A 32 -3.81 -22.30 -6.13
C ALA A 32 -3.41 -21.03 -6.92
N ASN A 33 -2.18 -20.57 -6.78
CA ASN A 33 -1.60 -19.36 -7.39
C ASN A 33 -0.43 -19.68 -8.32
N GLU A 34 -0.50 -20.80 -9.03
CA GLU A 34 0.54 -21.24 -9.98
C GLU A 34 0.74 -20.19 -11.08
N PHE A 35 2.02 -19.90 -11.35
CA PHE A 35 2.43 -18.96 -12.41
C PHE A 35 2.26 -19.58 -13.82
N PRO A 36 1.79 -18.82 -14.82
CA PRO A 36 1.26 -17.46 -14.76
C PRO A 36 -0.20 -17.44 -14.30
N ILE A 37 -0.55 -16.47 -13.46
CA ILE A 37 -1.92 -16.29 -12.95
C ILE A 37 -2.82 -15.72 -14.04
N HIS A 38 -4.02 -16.28 -14.14
CA HIS A 38 -5.12 -15.74 -14.95
C HIS A 38 -6.41 -15.98 -14.18
N SER A 39 -6.84 -14.97 -13.46
CA SER A 39 -7.93 -15.12 -12.48
C SER A 39 -8.83 -13.89 -12.40
N LEU A 40 -10.03 -14.13 -11.88
CA LEU A 40 -10.98 -13.10 -11.47
C LEU A 40 -11.23 -13.26 -9.98
N LYS A 41 -10.99 -12.20 -9.23
CA LYS A 41 -11.17 -12.16 -7.78
C LYS A 41 -12.25 -11.15 -7.42
N ALA A 42 -13.21 -11.55 -6.63
CA ALA A 42 -14.19 -10.69 -6.00
C ALA A 42 -13.96 -10.67 -4.50
N SER A 43 -13.95 -9.50 -3.90
CA SER A 43 -13.77 -9.33 -2.46
C SER A 43 -14.69 -8.25 -1.88
N TYR A 44 -15.11 -8.47 -0.64
CA TYR A 44 -15.81 -7.48 0.16
C TYR A 44 -15.14 -7.37 1.51
N LEU A 45 -14.75 -6.15 1.86
CA LEU A 45 -14.12 -5.79 3.14
C LEU A 45 -15.03 -4.81 3.88
N SER A 46 -15.24 -5.05 5.16
CA SER A 46 -15.81 -4.07 6.10
C SER A 46 -14.95 -4.10 7.35
N ASP A 47 -14.05 -3.13 7.51
CA ASP A 47 -13.09 -3.13 8.60
C ASP A 47 -12.61 -1.72 8.94
N VAL A 48 -11.76 -1.65 9.94
CA VAL A 48 -11.02 -0.44 10.31
C VAL A 48 -10.00 -0.11 9.23
N ASN A 49 -9.96 1.14 8.82
CA ASN A 49 -8.95 1.69 7.93
C ASN A 49 -7.95 2.54 8.72
N GLN A 50 -6.69 2.16 8.65
CA GLN A 50 -5.59 2.98 9.14
C GLN A 50 -5.01 3.77 7.98
N TYR A 51 -5.14 5.09 8.02
CA TYR A 51 -4.59 5.96 6.98
C TYR A 51 -3.05 5.91 6.97
N GLY A 52 -2.46 6.01 5.77
CA GLY A 52 -1.01 5.93 5.60
C GLY A 52 -0.44 4.52 5.70
N GLN A 53 -1.17 3.52 5.24
CA GLN A 53 -0.70 2.12 5.12
C GLN A 53 -0.84 1.62 3.68
N HIS A 54 -0.13 2.26 2.76
CA HIS A 54 -0.07 1.86 1.36
C HIS A 54 1.33 1.31 1.02
N TYR A 55 1.42 -0.02 0.87
CA TYR A 55 2.65 -0.72 0.54
C TYR A 55 2.55 -1.32 -0.87
N LEU A 56 3.57 -1.07 -1.69
CA LEU A 56 3.60 -1.52 -3.08
C LEU A 56 4.32 -2.87 -3.23
N TYR A 57 5.39 -3.07 -2.45
CA TYR A 57 6.29 -4.23 -2.58
C TYR A 57 6.36 -5.09 -1.31
N THR A 58 5.88 -4.60 -0.17
CA THR A 58 5.94 -5.31 1.11
C THR A 58 4.59 -5.81 1.55
N SER A 59 4.58 -6.99 2.20
CA SER A 59 3.39 -7.54 2.85
C SER A 59 3.25 -6.98 4.27
N GLN A 60 2.01 -6.75 4.68
CA GLN A 60 1.67 -6.33 6.05
C GLN A 60 1.51 -7.51 7.03
N ASP A 61 1.58 -8.74 6.56
CA ASP A 61 1.32 -9.94 7.36
C ASP A 61 2.51 -10.28 8.27
N ASN A 62 2.72 -9.46 9.29
CA ASN A 62 3.72 -9.68 10.31
C ASN A 62 3.10 -9.45 11.69
N VAL A 63 3.10 -10.50 12.54
CA VAL A 63 2.60 -10.45 13.93
C VAL A 63 3.26 -9.32 14.73
N PHE A 64 4.53 -9.04 14.48
CA PHE A 64 5.25 -7.96 15.18
C PHE A 64 4.77 -6.54 14.82
N LEU A 65 4.06 -6.36 13.71
CA LEU A 65 3.44 -5.08 13.36
C LEU A 65 2.25 -4.76 14.27
N ALA A 66 1.67 -5.76 14.94
CA ALA A 66 0.64 -5.57 15.94
C ALA A 66 1.16 -4.93 17.22
N LEU A 67 2.48 -5.04 17.49
CA LEU A 67 3.12 -4.42 18.64
C LEU A 67 3.44 -2.95 18.33
N LYS A 68 2.53 -2.06 18.71
CA LYS A 68 2.64 -0.62 18.46
C LYS A 68 3.45 0.07 19.56
N ARG A 69 4.29 1.05 19.16
CA ARG A 69 5.03 1.94 20.07
C ARG A 69 4.14 3.04 20.66
N GLN A 70 3.15 3.46 19.88
CA GLN A 70 2.25 4.53 20.21
C GLN A 70 0.82 4.07 20.04
N LYS A 71 -0.08 4.69 20.79
CA LYS A 71 -1.51 4.49 20.60
C LYS A 71 -1.92 5.09 19.26
N ASP A 72 -2.46 4.26 18.39
CA ASP A 72 -2.91 4.68 17.07
C ASP A 72 -4.40 5.05 17.16
N ASP A 73 -4.64 6.35 17.28
CA ASP A 73 -5.99 6.90 17.37
C ASP A 73 -6.53 7.38 16.00
N ARG A 74 -5.69 7.29 14.93
CA ARG A 74 -6.01 7.82 13.61
C ARG A 74 -6.56 6.75 12.69
N ILE A 75 -7.68 6.19 13.10
CA ILE A 75 -8.38 5.13 12.39
C ILE A 75 -9.77 5.60 11.93
N GLY A 76 -10.12 5.23 10.71
CA GLY A 76 -11.46 5.34 10.15
C GLY A 76 -12.10 3.98 9.97
N TYR A 77 -13.27 3.94 9.37
CA TYR A 77 -13.93 2.71 8.95
C TYR A 77 -14.04 2.71 7.43
N GLN A 78 -13.85 1.54 6.83
CA GLN A 78 -13.92 1.40 5.38
C GLN A 78 -14.78 0.19 5.02
N GLN A 79 -15.67 0.39 4.07
CA GLN A 79 -16.33 -0.69 3.34
C GLN A 79 -15.82 -0.63 1.89
N LYS A 80 -15.39 -1.78 1.38
CA LYS A 80 -14.80 -1.87 0.05
C LYS A 80 -15.29 -3.13 -0.65
N ALA A 81 -15.95 -2.97 -1.78
CA ALA A 81 -16.24 -4.05 -2.72
C ALA A 81 -15.29 -3.92 -3.92
N GLU A 82 -14.58 -4.98 -4.27
CA GLU A 82 -13.55 -4.95 -5.29
C GLU A 82 -13.66 -6.18 -6.21
N LEU A 83 -13.59 -5.94 -7.50
CA LEU A 83 -13.48 -6.96 -8.54
C LEU A 83 -12.16 -6.77 -9.26
N THR A 84 -11.28 -7.76 -9.19
CA THR A 84 -9.92 -7.72 -9.73
C THR A 84 -9.76 -8.81 -10.79
N TYR A 85 -9.49 -8.42 -12.02
CA TYR A 85 -9.04 -9.32 -13.07
C TYR A 85 -7.53 -9.24 -13.18
N THR A 86 -6.84 -10.38 -13.05
CA THR A 86 -5.38 -10.50 -13.12
C THR A 86 -4.97 -11.39 -14.30
N SER A 87 -4.01 -10.91 -15.07
CA SER A 87 -3.37 -11.71 -16.12
C SER A 87 -1.86 -11.55 -16.09
N GLU A 88 -1.14 -12.66 -15.97
CA GLU A 88 0.32 -12.74 -15.99
C GLU A 88 0.81 -13.47 -17.25
N PHE A 89 1.99 -13.10 -17.72
CA PHE A 89 2.65 -13.68 -18.88
C PHE A 89 4.05 -14.19 -18.52
N HIS A 90 4.52 -15.20 -19.23
CA HIS A 90 5.87 -15.75 -19.05
C HIS A 90 7.00 -14.75 -19.33
N SER A 91 6.72 -13.67 -20.04
CA SER A 91 7.67 -12.57 -20.28
C SER A 91 8.01 -11.74 -19.04
N GLY A 92 7.32 -11.99 -17.90
CA GLY A 92 7.41 -11.18 -16.70
C GLY A 92 6.47 -9.96 -16.71
N PHE A 93 5.67 -9.78 -17.76
CA PHE A 93 4.64 -8.76 -17.81
C PHE A 93 3.37 -9.27 -17.11
N ALA A 94 2.71 -8.40 -16.37
CA ALA A 94 1.41 -8.66 -15.74
C ALA A 94 0.56 -7.39 -15.75
N TYR A 95 -0.74 -7.55 -15.86
CA TYR A 95 -1.68 -6.46 -15.64
C TYR A 95 -2.84 -6.89 -14.75
N GLN A 96 -3.39 -5.92 -14.05
CA GLN A 96 -4.60 -6.06 -13.25
C GLN A 96 -5.56 -4.94 -13.62
N LEU A 97 -6.81 -5.31 -13.84
CA LEU A 97 -7.91 -4.37 -13.97
C LEU A 97 -8.78 -4.51 -12.72
N ILE A 98 -8.92 -3.43 -11.98
CA ILE A 98 -9.57 -3.41 -10.67
C ILE A 98 -10.73 -2.43 -10.73
N THR A 99 -11.94 -2.91 -10.45
CA THR A 99 -13.10 -2.05 -10.19
C THR A 99 -13.37 -2.05 -8.71
N ARG A 100 -13.51 -0.87 -8.12
CA ARG A 100 -13.63 -0.71 -6.66
C ARG A 100 -14.76 0.26 -6.33
N LEU A 101 -15.62 -0.18 -5.43
CA LEU A 101 -16.60 0.66 -4.74
C LEU A 101 -16.13 0.79 -3.30
N ARG A 102 -15.85 2.00 -2.87
CA ARG A 102 -15.32 2.27 -1.54
C ARG A 102 -16.19 3.30 -0.83
N ARG A 103 -16.43 3.04 0.45
CA ARG A 103 -17.06 3.95 1.38
C ARG A 103 -16.14 4.11 2.58
N ASP A 104 -15.62 5.31 2.76
CA ASP A 104 -14.86 5.70 3.94
C ASP A 104 -15.78 6.44 4.89
N GLU A 105 -15.89 5.95 6.14
CA GLU A 105 -16.70 6.59 7.17
C GLU A 105 -15.81 7.39 8.12
N SER A 106 -16.30 8.58 8.47
CA SER A 106 -15.67 9.39 9.51
C SER A 106 -15.70 8.67 10.86
N SER A 107 -14.66 8.84 11.64
CA SER A 107 -14.64 8.39 13.03
C SER A 107 -14.71 9.58 13.97
N ARG A 108 -14.99 9.31 15.26
CA ARG A 108 -14.97 10.36 16.29
C ARG A 108 -13.62 11.10 16.35
N LEU A 109 -12.55 10.43 16.00
CA LEU A 109 -11.17 10.96 16.07
C LEU A 109 -10.74 11.62 14.76
N ILE A 110 -11.38 11.28 13.63
CA ILE A 110 -11.13 11.85 12.31
C ILE A 110 -12.49 12.22 11.70
N PRO A 111 -13.06 13.36 12.10
CA PRO A 111 -14.29 13.85 11.48
C PRO A 111 -14.01 14.34 10.06
N PHE A 112 -14.93 14.08 9.15
CA PHE A 112 -14.91 14.68 7.82
C PHE A 112 -15.70 15.97 7.87
N ILE A 113 -15.08 17.07 7.50
CA ILE A 113 -15.66 18.40 7.50
C ILE A 113 -15.72 18.88 6.05
N ARG A 114 -16.89 19.34 5.61
CA ARG A 114 -17.03 20.01 4.32
C ARG A 114 -16.76 21.50 4.52
N GLN A 115 -15.73 21.99 3.85
CA GLN A 115 -15.55 23.43 3.68
C GLN A 115 -16.35 23.82 2.43
N GLU A 116 -17.52 24.39 2.61
CA GLU A 116 -18.23 25.07 1.52
C GLU A 116 -17.67 26.50 1.41
N GLU A 117 -17.08 26.81 0.26
CA GLU A 117 -16.83 28.17 -0.17
C GLU A 117 -18.18 28.77 -0.63
N ALA A 118 -19.12 28.89 0.27
CA ALA A 118 -20.38 29.57 -0.03
C ALA A 118 -20.22 31.06 0.30
N ALA A 119 -20.16 31.85 -0.74
CA ALA A 119 -20.35 33.28 -0.63
C ALA A 119 -21.72 33.57 0.00
N GLY A 120 -21.76 33.84 1.31
CA GLY A 120 -22.95 34.33 2.01
C GLY A 120 -23.43 33.58 3.24
N GLU A 121 -22.74 32.53 3.70
CA GLU A 121 -23.17 31.81 4.88
C GLU A 121 -22.48 32.26 6.17
N VAL A 122 -23.23 32.15 7.26
CA VAL A 122 -22.84 32.61 8.61
C VAL A 122 -21.55 31.88 9.06
N PRO A 123 -20.50 32.63 9.50
CA PRO A 123 -19.29 32.00 10.04
C PRO A 123 -19.63 31.16 11.26
N GLY A 124 -19.44 29.84 11.18
CA GLY A 124 -19.59 28.95 12.32
C GLY A 124 -20.42 27.68 12.09
N HIS A 125 -20.98 27.47 10.92
CA HIS A 125 -21.65 26.20 10.61
C HIS A 125 -20.63 25.20 10.03
N THR A 126 -20.29 24.18 10.81
CA THR A 126 -19.37 23.11 10.41
C THR A 126 -20.22 21.93 9.96
N ASP A 127 -20.30 21.74 8.64
CA ASP A 127 -21.00 20.56 8.08
C ASP A 127 -20.14 19.31 8.20
N TYR A 128 -20.58 18.40 9.04
CA TYR A 128 -19.96 17.09 9.21
C TYR A 128 -20.45 16.12 8.13
N VAL A 129 -19.53 15.60 7.34
CA VAL A 129 -19.81 14.55 6.36
C VAL A 129 -19.61 13.20 7.03
N LYS A 130 -20.66 12.38 7.03
CA LYS A 130 -20.63 11.07 7.68
C LYS A 130 -19.78 10.05 6.95
N SER A 131 -19.80 10.07 5.61
CA SER A 131 -19.06 9.15 4.76
C SER A 131 -18.78 9.74 3.39
N ILE A 132 -17.72 9.26 2.76
CA ILE A 132 -17.31 9.58 1.38
C ILE A 132 -17.39 8.29 0.57
N HIS A 133 -18.00 8.36 -0.61
CA HIS A 133 -18.14 7.24 -1.53
C HIS A 133 -17.28 7.47 -2.75
N THR A 134 -16.55 6.44 -3.18
CA THR A 134 -15.79 6.48 -4.44
C THR A 134 -16.11 5.26 -5.29
N SER A 135 -16.23 5.49 -6.59
CA SER A 135 -16.33 4.46 -7.61
C SER A 135 -15.10 4.58 -8.50
N GLU A 136 -14.24 3.58 -8.44
CA GLU A 136 -12.89 3.62 -8.99
C GLU A 136 -12.69 2.52 -10.02
N LEU A 137 -11.95 2.84 -11.08
CA LEU A 137 -11.38 1.89 -12.02
C LEU A 137 -9.87 2.07 -12.02
N GLU A 138 -9.12 1.03 -11.70
CA GLU A 138 -7.67 1.05 -11.63
C GLU A 138 -7.05 0.05 -12.60
N LEU A 139 -6.09 0.51 -13.39
CA LEU A 139 -5.22 -0.33 -14.20
C LEU A 139 -3.84 -0.37 -13.54
N LYS A 140 -3.40 -1.58 -13.16
CA LYS A 140 -2.02 -1.82 -12.69
C LYS A 140 -1.26 -2.59 -13.74
N LEU A 141 -0.08 -2.11 -14.08
CA LEU A 141 0.90 -2.77 -14.93
C LEU A 141 2.12 -3.11 -14.11
N ARG A 142 2.64 -4.32 -14.28
CA ARG A 142 3.87 -4.79 -13.65
C ARG A 142 4.74 -5.47 -14.68
N TYR A 143 6.02 -5.13 -14.70
CA TYR A 143 7.01 -5.78 -15.55
C TYR A 143 8.23 -6.18 -14.72
N ALA A 144 8.47 -7.48 -14.63
CA ALA A 144 9.57 -8.09 -13.87
C ALA A 144 10.23 -9.21 -14.70
N PRO A 145 11.09 -8.85 -15.66
CA PRO A 145 11.74 -9.84 -16.53
C PRO A 145 12.66 -10.75 -15.71
N ASN A 146 12.62 -12.05 -16.01
CA ASN A 146 13.44 -13.08 -15.37
C ASN A 146 13.27 -13.22 -13.86
N GLU A 147 12.14 -12.76 -13.29
CA GLU A 147 11.82 -12.98 -11.89
C GLU A 147 11.61 -14.47 -11.62
N LYS A 148 12.24 -14.96 -10.54
CA LYS A 148 12.11 -16.34 -10.08
C LYS A 148 11.30 -16.39 -8.81
N PHE A 149 10.42 -17.39 -8.71
CA PHE A 149 9.53 -17.55 -7.58
C PHE A 149 9.79 -18.86 -6.86
N PHE A 150 9.68 -18.83 -5.54
CA PHE A 150 9.44 -20.00 -4.72
C PHE A 150 7.93 -20.10 -4.49
N GLN A 151 7.35 -21.24 -4.85
CA GLN A 151 5.92 -21.48 -4.81
C GLN A 151 5.61 -22.46 -3.68
N THR A 152 4.69 -22.08 -2.81
CA THR A 152 4.06 -22.96 -1.82
C THR A 152 2.61 -23.23 -2.22
N GLN A 153 1.93 -24.07 -1.48
CA GLN A 153 0.51 -24.38 -1.73
C GLN A 153 -0.39 -23.13 -1.77
N TRP A 154 -0.08 -22.13 -0.97
CA TRP A 154 -0.94 -20.94 -0.79
C TRP A 154 -0.29 -19.64 -1.23
N ASN A 155 1.04 -19.57 -1.18
CA ASN A 155 1.77 -18.33 -1.41
C ASN A 155 2.88 -18.50 -2.44
N ARG A 156 3.20 -17.41 -3.11
CA ARG A 156 4.32 -17.29 -4.03
C ARG A 156 5.20 -16.14 -3.57
N PHE A 157 6.49 -16.42 -3.43
CA PHE A 157 7.48 -15.45 -2.99
C PHE A 157 8.57 -15.29 -4.04
N PRO A 158 9.05 -14.07 -4.34
CA PRO A 158 10.23 -13.90 -5.19
C PRO A 158 11.45 -14.50 -4.49
N VAL A 159 12.25 -15.28 -5.23
CA VAL A 159 13.47 -15.93 -4.71
C VAL A 159 14.57 -14.90 -4.51
N SER A 160 14.65 -13.92 -5.39
CA SER A 160 15.63 -12.84 -5.31
C SER A 160 15.03 -11.54 -5.86
N LEU A 161 15.57 -10.42 -5.41
CA LEU A 161 15.22 -9.08 -5.91
C LEU A 161 16.14 -8.64 -7.06
N ASP A 162 16.90 -9.56 -7.67
CA ASP A 162 17.85 -9.26 -8.76
C ASP A 162 17.15 -8.82 -10.04
N ALA A 163 15.97 -9.40 -10.31
CA ALA A 163 15.14 -8.94 -11.40
C ALA A 163 14.61 -7.53 -11.09
N PRO A 164 14.76 -6.58 -12.02
CA PRO A 164 14.11 -5.28 -11.87
C PRO A 164 12.60 -5.45 -11.92
N VAL A 165 11.89 -4.79 -11.02
CA VAL A 165 10.44 -4.75 -11.00
C VAL A 165 9.99 -3.33 -11.27
N PHE A 166 9.31 -3.12 -12.38
CA PHE A 166 8.65 -1.88 -12.72
C PHE A 166 7.15 -2.02 -12.46
N SER A 167 6.57 -1.03 -11.85
CA SER A 167 5.12 -0.96 -11.62
C SER A 167 4.60 0.40 -12.04
N LEU A 168 3.42 0.42 -12.63
CA LEU A 168 2.68 1.63 -12.97
C LEU A 168 1.21 1.35 -12.69
N SER A 169 0.58 2.20 -11.93
CA SER A 169 -0.87 2.16 -11.72
C SER A 169 -1.51 3.50 -12.06
N HIS A 170 -2.71 3.42 -12.60
CA HIS A 170 -3.54 4.58 -12.84
C HIS A 170 -4.96 4.28 -12.40
N THR A 171 -5.43 5.06 -11.42
CA THR A 171 -6.79 5.00 -10.87
C THR A 171 -7.60 6.17 -11.40
N MET A 172 -8.79 5.88 -11.89
CA MET A 172 -9.79 6.86 -12.29
C MET A 172 -11.02 6.68 -11.42
N ALA A 173 -11.52 7.74 -10.83
CA ALA A 173 -12.79 7.76 -10.12
C ALA A 173 -13.76 8.71 -10.82
N ALA A 174 -15.03 8.36 -10.84
CA ALA A 174 -16.07 9.13 -11.51
C ALA A 174 -17.20 9.48 -10.54
N LYS A 175 -17.54 10.77 -10.51
CA LYS A 175 -18.70 11.28 -9.77
C LYS A 175 -20.00 10.82 -10.44
N ASN A 176 -21.03 10.53 -9.62
CA ASN A 176 -22.36 10.05 -10.04
C ASN A 176 -22.37 8.68 -10.73
N VAL A 177 -21.25 7.96 -10.76
CA VAL A 177 -21.18 6.57 -11.22
C VAL A 177 -21.23 5.65 -10.02
N LEU A 178 -22.21 4.75 -9.95
CA LEU A 178 -22.41 3.79 -8.86
C LEU A 178 -22.32 4.41 -7.44
N GLY A 179 -22.77 5.64 -7.30
CA GLY A 179 -22.78 6.36 -6.02
C GLY A 179 -21.48 7.08 -5.67
N GLY A 180 -20.56 7.27 -6.60
CA GLY A 180 -19.32 8.01 -6.37
C GLY A 180 -19.58 9.51 -6.18
N ASP A 181 -18.94 10.12 -5.18
CA ASP A 181 -19.07 11.53 -4.83
C ASP A 181 -18.04 12.41 -5.57
N TYR A 182 -16.89 11.83 -5.98
CA TYR A 182 -15.75 12.57 -6.50
C TYR A 182 -15.26 12.03 -7.85
N THR A 183 -14.76 12.95 -8.68
CA THR A 183 -13.99 12.63 -9.88
C THR A 183 -12.53 12.94 -9.64
N TYR A 184 -11.65 11.95 -9.75
CA TYR A 184 -10.22 12.15 -9.62
C TYR A 184 -9.42 11.12 -10.41
N HIS A 185 -8.16 11.47 -10.65
CA HIS A 185 -7.16 10.61 -11.25
C HIS A 185 -5.96 10.52 -10.32
N TYR A 186 -5.48 9.30 -10.09
CA TYR A 186 -4.26 9.04 -9.33
C TYR A 186 -3.34 8.16 -10.16
N THR A 187 -2.09 8.59 -10.32
CA THR A 187 -1.05 7.82 -11.01
C THR A 187 0.08 7.54 -10.05
N GLU A 188 0.54 6.30 -10.00
CA GLU A 188 1.70 5.90 -9.20
C GLU A 188 2.63 5.03 -10.05
N ALA A 189 3.93 5.32 -9.98
CA ALA A 189 4.99 4.55 -10.58
C ALA A 189 5.96 4.04 -9.51
N GLY A 190 6.48 2.85 -9.69
CA GLY A 190 7.42 2.25 -8.76
C GLY A 190 8.51 1.45 -9.48
N PHE A 191 9.67 1.39 -8.85
CA PHE A 191 10.81 0.62 -9.30
C PHE A 191 11.46 -0.06 -8.09
N GLN A 192 11.78 -1.34 -8.24
CA GLN A 192 12.50 -2.12 -7.23
C GLN A 192 13.57 -2.95 -7.91
N LYS A 193 14.80 -2.97 -7.33
CA LYS A 193 15.89 -3.82 -7.79
C LYS A 193 16.95 -4.02 -6.72
N ARG A 194 17.58 -5.20 -6.74
CA ARG A 194 18.83 -5.49 -6.03
C ARG A 194 20.02 -5.33 -6.95
N PHE A 195 21.06 -4.66 -6.47
CA PHE A 195 22.35 -4.51 -7.13
C PHE A 195 23.42 -5.21 -6.31
N TRP A 196 24.15 -6.12 -6.95
CA TRP A 196 25.24 -6.86 -6.33
C TRP A 196 26.58 -6.17 -6.59
N PHE A 197 27.39 -6.02 -5.54
CA PHE A 197 28.71 -5.42 -5.61
C PHE A 197 29.82 -6.44 -5.28
N SER A 198 29.63 -7.70 -5.68
CA SER A 198 30.57 -8.79 -5.45
C SER A 198 30.95 -8.93 -3.96
N ALA A 199 32.24 -8.77 -3.62
CA ALA A 199 32.74 -8.88 -2.25
C ALA A 199 32.22 -7.78 -1.28
N PHE A 200 31.65 -6.69 -1.79
CA PHE A 200 31.12 -5.58 -1.01
C PHE A 200 29.65 -5.73 -0.63
N GLY A 201 29.03 -6.87 -0.99
CA GLY A 201 27.62 -7.12 -0.64
C GLY A 201 26.64 -6.69 -1.71
N TYR A 202 25.46 -6.18 -1.29
CA TYR A 202 24.40 -5.77 -2.22
C TYR A 202 23.56 -4.62 -1.66
N THR A 203 22.89 -3.92 -2.57
CA THR A 203 21.96 -2.84 -2.24
C THR A 203 20.58 -3.15 -2.79
N ASP A 204 19.57 -3.06 -1.95
CA ASP A 204 18.16 -3.06 -2.34
C ASP A 204 17.68 -1.62 -2.51
N ILE A 205 17.08 -1.33 -3.64
CA ILE A 205 16.57 0.00 -3.98
C ILE A 205 15.08 -0.13 -4.29
N ILE A 206 14.28 0.72 -3.63
CA ILE A 206 12.86 0.93 -3.95
C ILE A 206 12.66 2.42 -4.20
N LEU A 207 12.13 2.77 -5.36
CA LEU A 207 11.75 4.12 -5.73
C LEU A 207 10.26 4.15 -6.03
N LYS A 208 9.56 5.17 -5.56
CA LYS A 208 8.13 5.39 -5.86
C LYS A 208 7.87 6.86 -6.13
N ALA A 209 6.96 7.13 -7.02
CA ALA A 209 6.45 8.46 -7.26
C ALA A 209 4.95 8.37 -7.58
N GLY A 210 4.18 9.32 -7.09
CA GLY A 210 2.74 9.35 -7.33
C GLY A 210 2.17 10.75 -7.34
N LYS A 211 1.05 10.91 -8.04
CA LYS A 211 0.36 12.19 -8.15
C LYS A 211 -1.15 12.00 -8.26
N VAL A 212 -1.87 12.79 -7.44
CA VAL A 212 -3.31 13.02 -7.57
C VAL A 212 -3.51 14.28 -8.43
N TRP A 213 -4.23 14.13 -9.52
CA TRP A 213 -4.32 15.20 -10.54
C TRP A 213 -5.43 16.25 -10.26
N ASN A 214 -6.43 15.84 -9.47
CA ASN A 214 -7.63 16.64 -9.21
C ASN A 214 -7.67 17.14 -7.77
N LYS A 215 -8.59 18.08 -7.48
CA LYS A 215 -8.96 18.46 -6.13
C LYS A 215 -9.72 17.31 -5.48
N VAL A 216 -9.26 16.86 -4.30
CA VAL A 216 -9.85 15.75 -3.56
C VAL A 216 -9.91 16.05 -2.07
N PRO A 217 -10.87 15.48 -1.32
CA PRO A 217 -10.86 15.57 0.13
C PRO A 217 -9.68 14.81 0.75
N PHE A 218 -9.28 15.18 1.96
CA PHE A 218 -8.10 14.63 2.63
C PHE A 218 -8.03 13.09 2.69
N PRO A 219 -9.13 12.31 2.82
CA PRO A 219 -9.03 10.85 2.84
C PRO A 219 -8.59 10.23 1.51
N LEU A 220 -8.61 11.00 0.43
CA LEU A 220 -8.18 10.60 -0.91
C LEU A 220 -6.78 11.13 -1.27
N LEU A 221 -6.17 11.95 -0.39
CA LEU A 221 -4.79 12.39 -0.53
C LEU A 221 -3.80 11.28 -0.22
N ILE A 222 -2.58 11.46 -0.66
CA ILE A 222 -1.48 10.54 -0.40
C ILE A 222 -0.95 10.79 1.01
N ILE A 223 -1.11 9.80 1.87
CA ILE A 223 -0.63 9.84 3.24
C ILE A 223 0.56 8.89 3.35
N PRO A 224 1.76 9.38 3.71
CA PRO A 224 2.95 8.54 3.86
C PRO A 224 2.79 7.45 4.92
N ASN A 225 3.45 6.31 4.69
CA ASN A 225 3.39 5.18 5.61
C ASN A 225 4.20 5.46 6.88
N ALA A 226 3.53 5.72 7.98
CA ALA A 226 4.18 5.87 9.28
C ALA A 226 4.37 4.51 9.95
N ASN A 227 5.61 4.21 10.36
CA ASN A 227 5.89 3.00 11.11
C ASN A 227 5.65 3.22 12.61
N SER A 228 4.50 2.80 13.09
CA SER A 228 4.14 2.86 14.51
C SER A 228 4.59 1.62 15.30
N SER A 229 5.20 0.62 14.68
CA SER A 229 5.64 -0.63 15.31
C SER A 229 7.10 -0.56 15.81
N TYR A 230 7.48 -1.54 16.62
CA TYR A 230 8.89 -1.73 17.02
C TYR A 230 9.75 -2.38 15.92
N THR A 231 9.12 -2.96 14.93
CA THR A 231 9.81 -3.65 13.83
C THR A 231 10.09 -2.67 12.70
N ILE A 232 11.31 -2.72 12.15
CA ILE A 232 11.65 -1.96 10.95
C ILE A 232 10.91 -2.58 9.75
N GLN A 233 10.06 -1.79 9.12
CA GLN A 233 9.33 -2.21 7.93
C GLN A 233 9.81 -1.41 6.72
N PRO A 234 10.14 -2.06 5.59
CA PRO A 234 10.40 -1.36 4.34
C PRO A 234 9.21 -0.49 3.92
N GLU A 235 9.45 0.49 3.08
CA GLU A 235 8.44 1.45 2.59
C GLU A 235 7.70 2.24 3.70
N SER A 236 8.25 2.31 4.91
CA SER A 236 7.66 3.06 6.02
C SER A 236 8.68 3.91 6.77
N TYR A 237 8.21 4.98 7.40
CA TYR A 237 9.04 6.01 8.03
C TYR A 237 8.85 5.98 9.54
N SER A 238 9.93 5.70 10.29
CA SER A 238 9.88 5.54 11.76
C SER A 238 9.91 6.86 12.53
N LEU A 239 10.35 7.95 11.90
CA LEU A 239 10.42 9.28 12.51
C LEU A 239 9.16 10.14 12.25
N MET A 240 8.17 9.56 11.59
CA MET A 240 6.94 10.20 11.18
C MET A 240 5.76 9.62 11.97
N SER A 241 4.84 10.47 12.37
CA SER A 241 3.56 10.06 12.96
C SER A 241 2.53 9.78 11.87
N ALA A 242 1.54 8.93 12.18
CA ALA A 242 0.45 8.67 11.25
C ALA A 242 -0.29 9.97 10.91
N MET A 243 -0.59 10.20 9.63
CA MET A 243 -1.27 11.40 9.11
C MET A 243 -0.59 12.75 9.45
N GLU A 244 0.71 12.76 9.72
CA GLU A 244 1.46 13.99 9.96
C GLU A 244 1.60 14.82 8.68
N PHE A 245 1.75 14.13 7.55
CA PHE A 245 1.87 14.75 6.24
C PHE A 245 0.78 14.22 5.30
N MET A 246 0.26 15.10 4.47
CA MET A 246 -0.67 14.80 3.39
C MET A 246 -0.16 15.47 2.13
N ASN A 247 -0.13 14.73 1.03
CA ASN A 247 0.44 15.18 -0.22
C ASN A 247 -0.52 14.87 -1.38
N ASP A 248 -0.49 15.65 -2.42
CA ASP A 248 -1.11 15.30 -3.69
C ASP A 248 -0.08 14.84 -4.73
N GLU A 249 1.21 15.11 -4.48
CA GLU A 249 2.31 14.50 -5.23
C GLU A 249 3.45 14.13 -4.29
N TYR A 250 4.14 13.05 -4.62
CA TYR A 250 5.31 12.59 -3.85
C TYR A 250 6.33 11.86 -4.70
N ALA A 251 7.56 11.86 -4.21
CA ALA A 251 8.63 10.96 -4.62
C ALA A 251 9.28 10.37 -3.37
N SER A 252 9.53 9.08 -3.35
CA SER A 252 10.12 8.40 -2.20
C SER A 252 11.18 7.41 -2.62
N TRP A 253 12.14 7.20 -1.72
CA TRP A 253 13.22 6.23 -1.90
C TRP A 253 13.45 5.44 -0.61
N ASP A 254 13.77 4.17 -0.77
CA ASP A 254 14.27 3.28 0.26
C ASP A 254 15.50 2.56 -0.32
N VAL A 255 16.66 2.86 0.24
CA VAL A 255 17.93 2.28 -0.16
C VAL A 255 18.54 1.58 1.05
N THR A 256 18.66 0.26 0.97
CA THR A 256 19.23 -0.55 2.03
C THR A 256 20.45 -1.30 1.52
N TYR A 257 21.63 -1.01 2.08
CA TYR A 257 22.90 -1.61 1.71
C TYR A 257 23.36 -2.62 2.75
N TYR A 258 23.56 -3.85 2.31
CA TYR A 258 24.05 -4.98 3.09
C TYR A 258 25.52 -5.24 2.77
N LEU A 259 26.44 -4.88 3.67
CA LEU A 259 27.88 -5.04 3.47
C LEU A 259 28.37 -6.49 3.73
N ASN A 260 27.51 -7.36 4.25
CA ASN A 260 27.81 -8.78 4.50
C ASN A 260 29.05 -9.05 5.36
N GLY A 261 29.40 -8.12 6.26
CA GLY A 261 30.57 -8.21 7.14
C GLY A 261 31.85 -7.72 6.48
N PHE A 262 31.78 -6.95 5.41
CA PHE A 262 32.96 -6.41 4.74
C PHE A 262 33.87 -5.61 5.68
N VAL A 263 33.32 -4.82 6.60
CA VAL A 263 34.06 -4.09 7.62
C VAL A 263 34.26 -4.93 8.87
N PHE A 264 33.19 -5.49 9.46
CA PHE A 264 33.25 -6.15 10.76
C PHE A 264 34.06 -7.45 10.75
N ASN A 265 34.14 -8.17 9.64
CA ASN A 265 35.00 -9.35 9.53
C ASN A 265 36.51 -9.03 9.54
N ARG A 266 36.89 -7.75 9.35
CA ARG A 266 38.31 -7.29 9.45
C ARG A 266 38.73 -6.91 10.85
N ILE A 267 37.76 -6.69 11.76
CA ILE A 267 38.01 -6.33 13.15
C ILE A 267 37.96 -7.62 14.00
N PRO A 268 39.05 -8.08 14.62
CA PRO A 268 39.09 -9.40 15.25
C PRO A 268 38.02 -9.65 16.31
N LEU A 269 37.64 -8.64 17.09
CA LEU A 269 36.59 -8.74 18.10
C LEU A 269 35.21 -8.87 17.48
N LEU A 270 34.87 -8.03 16.50
CA LEU A 270 33.56 -8.02 15.83
C LEU A 270 33.35 -9.26 14.94
N LYS A 271 34.45 -9.78 14.34
CA LYS A 271 34.42 -11.03 13.59
C LYS A 271 33.92 -12.20 14.40
N LYS A 272 34.28 -12.28 15.71
CA LYS A 272 33.80 -13.34 16.62
C LYS A 272 32.28 -13.27 16.88
N LEU A 273 31.72 -12.06 16.87
CA LEU A 273 30.29 -11.82 17.08
C LEU A 273 29.43 -12.16 15.85
N LYS A 274 30.07 -12.38 14.68
CA LYS A 274 29.38 -12.68 13.39
C LYS A 274 28.34 -11.64 12.99
N TRP A 275 28.51 -10.41 13.44
CA TRP A 275 27.63 -9.30 13.07
C TRP A 275 27.76 -8.95 11.58
N ARG A 276 26.67 -8.42 11.01
CA ARG A 276 26.61 -7.94 9.63
C ARG A 276 26.16 -6.49 9.63
N GLU A 277 26.84 -5.69 8.86
CA GLU A 277 26.50 -4.28 8.70
C GLU A 277 25.37 -4.12 7.69
N VAL A 278 24.41 -3.30 8.07
CA VAL A 278 23.30 -2.86 7.18
C VAL A 278 23.17 -1.36 7.34
N LEU A 279 23.26 -0.65 6.24
CA LEU A 279 23.04 0.79 6.15
C LEU A 279 21.74 1.03 5.39
N SER A 280 20.84 1.84 5.93
CA SER A 280 19.61 2.20 5.23
C SER A 280 19.41 3.70 5.21
N CYS A 281 18.97 4.19 4.04
CA CYS A 281 18.59 5.57 3.80
C CYS A 281 17.19 5.58 3.19
N ARG A 282 16.26 6.23 3.88
CA ARG A 282 14.88 6.36 3.45
C ARG A 282 14.47 7.81 3.47
N GLY A 283 13.75 8.23 2.46
CA GLY A 283 13.24 9.57 2.39
C GLY A 283 11.97 9.67 1.54
N LEU A 284 11.25 10.74 1.78
CA LEU A 284 10.09 11.12 1.02
C LEU A 284 10.13 12.62 0.81
N TYR A 285 9.96 13.03 -0.43
CA TYR A 285 9.62 14.39 -0.81
C TYR A 285 8.13 14.40 -1.17
N GLY A 286 7.35 15.25 -0.56
CA GLY A 286 5.94 15.41 -0.83
C GLY A 286 5.56 16.89 -0.93
N ASN A 287 4.56 17.16 -1.72
CA ASN A 287 4.00 18.47 -1.93
C ASN A 287 2.48 18.41 -1.87
N LEU A 288 1.86 19.46 -1.33
CA LEU A 288 0.43 19.67 -1.37
C LEU A 288 0.21 20.95 -2.20
N SER A 289 -0.39 20.81 -3.37
CA SER A 289 -0.64 21.93 -4.25
C SER A 289 -1.77 22.82 -3.73
N ASP A 290 -1.80 24.09 -4.17
CA ASP A 290 -2.84 25.06 -3.78
C ASP A 290 -4.28 24.58 -4.08
N LYS A 291 -4.43 23.59 -4.95
CA LYS A 291 -5.74 22.97 -5.26
C LYS A 291 -6.31 22.17 -4.08
N ASN A 292 -5.41 21.58 -3.27
CA ASN A 292 -5.74 20.64 -2.20
C ASN A 292 -5.36 21.17 -0.80
N ASN A 293 -4.83 22.38 -0.76
CA ASN A 293 -4.47 23.10 0.47
C ASN A 293 -5.69 23.80 1.09
#